data_77700342f27cbcf0bf872564d8efb46d
#
_entry.id   77700342f27cbcf0bf872564d8efb46d
#
_cell.length_a   1.000
_cell.length_b   1.000
_cell.length_c   1.000
_cell.angle_alpha   90.00
_cell.angle_beta   90.00
_cell.angle_gamma   90.00
#
_symmetry.space_group_name_H-M   'P 1'
#
loop_
_entity.id
_entity.type
_entity.pdbx_description
1 polymer ?
#
loop_
_entity_poly.entity_id
_entity_poly.type
_entity_poly.pdbx_seq_one_letter_code
_entity_poly.pdbx_strand_id
1 'polypeptide(L)'
;YHWLQRPAQTETQNLLAAEFLPVDRIYNVRRLLGLLQPSRLVWVSYDLWPNLVWETYRQGIPQSLVSGIIHAGSLRTSFFAGRSFYHSLYECLEQILTVSEADSQRVLSAIPDHPLVKVMGDTRCDSVLERRDNIEIPQLPPAAKDSFVFVAGSTWPQDESCIFSGLQEALNKFPELFLVLAPHEPTEEHLKNAENFFSGTPMVRWSHVTAAALDVRILLIDSVGILAGLYHSAKMAYVGGAFTTGVHNILEPVAMGAAVAFGPKHSNSMEALTMLEQKLATTVNNSTEFRNWIFDSLGNQEHCILLGRQSKKFVETQAGAADLCTPFLMNGLS
;
A
#
# COMPACT_ATOMS: atom_id res chain seq x y z
N TYR A 1 13.03 13.07 0.23
CA TYR A 1 13.15 14.47 0.70
C TYR A 1 12.03 15.38 0.19
N HIS A 2 11.61 15.29 -1.09
CA HIS A 2 10.62 16.22 -1.67
C HIS A 2 9.16 16.00 -1.22
N TRP A 3 8.77 14.79 -0.84
CA TRP A 3 7.38 14.52 -0.44
C TRP A 3 7.08 14.95 1.00
N LEU A 4 8.09 15.10 1.87
CA LEU A 4 7.93 15.67 3.22
C LEU A 4 7.78 17.20 3.23
N GLN A 5 8.18 17.88 2.14
CA GLN A 5 8.04 19.33 2.00
C GLN A 5 6.68 19.74 1.41
N ARG A 6 5.83 18.81 1.01
CA ARG A 6 4.44 19.14 0.72
C ARG A 6 3.73 19.24 2.07
N PRO A 7 3.28 20.43 2.50
CA PRO A 7 2.27 20.50 3.54
C PRO A 7 1.15 19.58 3.07
N ALA A 8 0.72 18.64 3.90
CA ALA A 8 -0.43 17.84 3.61
C ALA A 8 -1.54 18.81 3.20
N GLN A 9 -1.93 18.79 1.93
CA GLN A 9 -3.02 19.62 1.40
C GLN A 9 -4.39 19.16 1.91
N THR A 10 -4.39 18.24 2.86
CA THR A 10 -5.53 17.89 3.69
C THR A 10 -5.51 18.81 4.91
N GLU A 11 -6.62 19.43 5.18
CA GLU A 11 -6.96 20.33 6.29
C GLU A 11 -6.66 19.75 7.69
N THR A 12 -5.46 19.28 7.94
CA THR A 12 -5.01 18.94 9.28
C THR A 12 -4.60 20.23 9.99
N GLN A 13 -5.60 20.99 10.40
CA GLN A 13 -5.44 22.20 11.20
C GLN A 13 -4.61 22.01 12.48
N ASN A 14 -4.27 20.75 12.80
CA ASN A 14 -3.61 20.33 14.03
C ASN A 14 -2.23 19.71 13.85
N LEU A 15 -1.68 19.62 12.62
CA LEU A 15 -0.31 19.15 12.40
C LEU A 15 0.68 20.28 12.64
N LEU A 16 1.46 20.22 13.73
CA LEU A 16 2.44 21.24 14.09
C LEU A 16 3.75 21.09 13.30
N ALA A 17 4.22 19.87 13.09
CA ALA A 17 5.44 19.56 12.36
C ALA A 17 5.46 18.11 11.86
N ALA A 18 6.20 17.86 10.77
CA ALA A 18 6.54 16.53 10.28
C ALA A 18 8.04 16.47 10.02
N GLU A 19 8.75 15.65 10.79
CA GLU A 19 10.20 15.57 10.79
C GLU A 19 10.70 14.13 10.93
N PHE A 20 11.93 13.88 10.48
CA PHE A 20 12.58 12.59 10.72
C PHE A 20 12.96 12.42 12.18
N LEU A 21 12.71 11.24 12.73
CA LEU A 21 13.25 10.89 14.04
C LEU A 21 14.78 10.89 14.00
N PRO A 22 15.45 11.44 15.04
CA PRO A 22 16.89 11.33 15.15
C PRO A 22 17.29 9.87 15.37
N VAL A 23 18.56 9.54 15.10
CA VAL A 23 19.11 8.20 15.43
C VAL A 23 18.78 7.85 16.88
N ASP A 24 18.26 6.63 17.12
CA ASP A 24 17.79 6.13 18.41
C ASP A 24 18.93 5.92 19.43
N ARG A 25 19.51 7.05 19.86
CA ARG A 25 20.51 7.12 20.92
C ARG A 25 19.92 7.88 22.11
N ILE A 26 20.17 7.41 23.30
CA ILE A 26 19.59 7.96 24.53
C ILE A 26 19.72 9.49 24.67
N TYR A 27 20.86 10.06 24.27
CA TYR A 27 21.07 11.51 24.28
C TYR A 27 20.11 12.25 23.32
N ASN A 28 19.97 11.74 22.10
CA ASN A 28 19.08 12.33 21.10
C ASN A 28 17.62 12.23 21.53
N VAL A 29 17.24 11.08 22.05
CA VAL A 29 15.89 10.79 22.54
C VAL A 29 15.52 11.72 23.70
N ARG A 30 16.39 11.87 24.69
CA ARG A 30 16.15 12.81 25.81
C ARG A 30 16.01 14.24 25.36
N ARG A 31 16.84 14.66 24.40
CA ARG A 31 16.74 15.99 23.82
C ARG A 31 15.42 16.18 23.08
N LEU A 32 14.99 15.19 22.26
CA LEU A 32 13.73 15.20 21.54
C LEU A 32 12.55 15.33 22.49
N LEU A 33 12.46 14.45 23.50
CA LEU A 33 11.37 14.45 24.47
C LEU A 33 11.35 15.74 25.31
N GLY A 34 12.53 16.28 25.67
CA GLY A 34 12.63 17.56 26.37
C GLY A 34 12.19 18.76 25.57
N LEU A 35 12.34 18.72 24.23
CA LEU A 35 11.88 19.78 23.33
C LEU A 35 10.37 19.69 23.04
N LEU A 36 9.87 18.46 22.78
CA LEU A 36 8.48 18.25 22.37
C LEU A 36 7.51 18.19 23.55
N GLN A 37 7.97 17.69 24.69
CA GLN A 37 7.14 17.46 25.90
C GLN A 37 5.78 16.82 25.54
N PRO A 38 5.75 15.68 24.84
CA PRO A 38 4.51 15.11 24.36
C PRO A 38 3.66 14.60 25.52
N SER A 39 2.35 14.82 25.45
CA SER A 39 1.39 14.26 26.41
C SER A 39 1.13 12.78 26.19
N ARG A 40 1.36 12.28 24.97
CA ARG A 40 1.24 10.88 24.56
C ARG A 40 2.16 10.58 23.37
N LEU A 41 2.67 9.35 23.28
CA LEU A 41 3.38 8.85 22.10
C LEU A 41 2.56 7.74 21.43
N VAL A 42 2.36 7.84 20.11
CA VAL A 42 1.65 6.84 19.33
C VAL A 42 2.60 6.19 18.35
N TRP A 43 2.74 4.89 18.45
CA TRP A 43 3.50 4.04 17.55
C TRP A 43 2.59 3.48 16.48
N VAL A 44 3.10 3.33 15.25
CA VAL A 44 2.33 2.80 14.13
C VAL A 44 2.96 1.52 13.61
N SER A 45 2.15 0.49 13.41
CA SER A 45 2.50 -0.82 12.84
C SER A 45 3.55 -1.59 13.66
N TYR A 46 4.80 -1.59 13.27
CA TYR A 46 5.88 -2.36 13.89
C TYR A 46 7.08 -1.50 14.29
N ASP A 47 6.98 -0.19 14.20
CA ASP A 47 8.12 0.73 14.22
C ASP A 47 8.42 1.23 15.62
N LEU A 48 8.75 0.28 16.52
CA LEU A 48 9.15 0.56 17.91
C LEU A 48 10.66 0.81 18.01
N TRP A 49 11.06 2.01 18.43
CA TRP A 49 12.44 2.42 18.63
C TRP A 49 12.81 2.26 20.12
N PRO A 50 13.70 1.31 20.49
CA PRO A 50 13.86 0.87 21.87
C PRO A 50 14.21 1.97 22.86
N ASN A 51 15.20 2.81 22.56
CA ASN A 51 15.59 3.88 23.48
C ASN A 51 14.47 4.91 23.65
N LEU A 52 13.74 5.20 22.59
CA LEU A 52 12.58 6.11 22.64
C LEU A 52 11.44 5.50 23.46
N VAL A 53 11.13 4.20 23.28
CA VAL A 53 10.11 3.49 24.09
C VAL A 53 10.47 3.55 25.58
N TRP A 54 11.68 3.12 25.96
CA TRP A 54 12.07 3.05 27.36
C TRP A 54 12.20 4.43 28.01
N GLU A 55 12.74 5.41 27.30
CA GLU A 55 12.90 6.76 27.86
C GLU A 55 11.55 7.47 28.01
N THR A 56 10.62 7.26 27.08
CA THR A 56 9.23 7.76 27.15
C THR A 56 8.52 7.14 28.36
N TYR A 57 8.64 5.81 28.55
CA TYR A 57 8.10 5.10 29.71
C TYR A 57 8.70 5.62 31.04
N ARG A 58 10.03 5.81 31.09
CA ARG A 58 10.73 6.34 32.26
C ARG A 58 10.26 7.74 32.65
N GLN A 59 9.84 8.55 31.71
CA GLN A 59 9.29 9.89 31.93
C GLN A 59 7.79 9.89 32.27
N GLY A 60 7.14 8.72 32.32
CA GLY A 60 5.73 8.58 32.63
C GLY A 60 4.80 9.06 31.51
N ILE A 61 5.29 9.15 30.28
CA ILE A 61 4.48 9.55 29.12
C ILE A 61 3.74 8.32 28.60
N PRO A 62 2.41 8.35 28.52
CA PRO A 62 1.59 7.24 27.98
C PRO A 62 1.97 6.89 26.54
N GLN A 63 2.01 5.61 26.24
CA GLN A 63 2.34 5.11 24.90
C GLN A 63 1.31 4.13 24.38
N SER A 64 0.94 4.27 23.11
CA SER A 64 -0.01 3.37 22.43
C SER A 64 0.59 2.85 21.14
N LEU A 65 0.41 1.56 20.84
CA LEU A 65 0.68 1.00 19.52
C LEU A 65 -0.65 0.86 18.76
N VAL A 66 -0.74 1.44 17.58
CA VAL A 66 -1.89 1.33 16.67
C VAL A 66 -1.51 0.60 15.39
N SER A 67 -2.48 -0.07 14.77
CA SER A 67 -2.25 -0.92 13.58
C SER A 67 -1.08 -1.88 13.77
N GLY A 68 -0.96 -2.47 14.97
CA GLY A 68 0.15 -3.35 15.34
C GLY A 68 0.18 -4.61 14.48
N ILE A 69 1.30 -4.83 13.76
CA ILE A 69 1.54 -5.98 12.90
C ILE A 69 2.74 -6.76 13.42
N ILE A 70 2.57 -8.06 13.66
CA ILE A 70 3.63 -8.97 14.05
C ILE A 70 3.70 -10.12 13.05
N HIS A 71 4.70 -10.09 12.17
CA HIS A 71 4.86 -11.12 11.14
C HIS A 71 5.09 -12.51 11.75
N ALA A 72 4.49 -13.53 11.14
CA ALA A 72 4.77 -14.93 11.46
C ALA A 72 6.28 -15.23 11.23
N GLY A 73 6.92 -15.91 12.17
CA GLY A 73 8.36 -16.17 12.09
C GLY A 73 9.28 -14.99 12.38
N SER A 74 8.73 -13.86 12.83
CA SER A 74 9.53 -12.72 13.29
C SER A 74 10.46 -13.15 14.44
N LEU A 75 11.69 -12.63 14.45
CA LEU A 75 12.62 -12.77 15.59
C LEU A 75 12.02 -12.25 16.90
N ARG A 76 10.98 -11.42 16.82
CA ARG A 76 10.21 -10.90 17.97
C ARG A 76 9.54 -12.01 18.78
N THR A 77 9.14 -13.09 18.10
CA THR A 77 8.36 -14.20 18.71
C THR A 77 9.08 -15.55 18.67
N SER A 78 10.10 -15.73 17.82
CA SER A 78 10.68 -17.03 17.52
C SER A 78 11.95 -17.38 18.29
N PHE A 79 12.69 -16.38 18.80
CA PHE A 79 13.96 -16.59 19.51
C PHE A 79 13.89 -16.07 20.94
N PHE A 80 14.42 -16.84 21.92
CA PHE A 80 14.29 -16.52 23.34
C PHE A 80 14.75 -15.08 23.70
N ALA A 81 15.92 -14.68 23.23
CA ALA A 81 16.43 -13.32 23.47
C ALA A 81 15.60 -12.24 22.76
N GLY A 82 15.11 -12.51 21.54
CA GLY A 82 14.20 -11.63 20.83
C GLY A 82 12.88 -11.47 21.56
N ARG A 83 12.31 -12.58 22.03
CA ARG A 83 11.07 -12.59 22.82
C ARG A 83 11.20 -11.77 24.10
N SER A 84 12.27 -11.96 24.89
CA SER A 84 12.53 -11.19 26.10
C SER A 84 12.74 -9.70 25.81
N PHE A 85 13.44 -9.37 24.73
CA PHE A 85 13.64 -7.98 24.31
C PHE A 85 12.31 -7.30 23.94
N TYR A 86 11.49 -7.92 23.09
CA TYR A 86 10.19 -7.36 22.72
C TYR A 86 9.18 -7.36 23.85
N HIS A 87 9.24 -8.33 24.77
CA HIS A 87 8.51 -8.29 26.03
C HIS A 87 8.76 -6.96 26.77
N SER A 88 10.03 -6.59 26.96
CA SER A 88 10.39 -5.34 27.66
C SER A 88 9.95 -4.06 26.92
N LEU A 89 9.72 -4.12 25.61
CA LEU A 89 9.17 -2.99 24.85
C LEU A 89 7.65 -2.92 24.99
N TYR A 90 6.97 -4.06 24.81
CA TYR A 90 5.52 -4.10 24.89
C TYR A 90 4.98 -3.78 26.28
N GLU A 91 5.69 -4.17 27.36
CA GLU A 91 5.33 -3.79 28.73
C GLU A 91 5.36 -2.29 28.99
N CYS A 92 6.10 -1.52 28.19
CA CYS A 92 6.14 -0.06 28.30
C CYS A 92 4.93 0.61 27.64
N LEU A 93 4.11 -0.14 26.91
CA LEU A 93 2.93 0.40 26.20
C LEU A 93 1.70 0.30 27.10
N GLU A 94 0.90 1.35 27.15
CA GLU A 94 -0.36 1.36 27.89
C GLU A 94 -1.42 0.49 27.17
N GLN A 95 -1.37 0.47 25.83
CA GLN A 95 -2.29 -0.27 24.99
C GLN A 95 -1.66 -0.68 23.66
N ILE A 96 -2.09 -1.84 23.16
CA ILE A 96 -1.62 -2.42 21.91
C ILE A 96 -2.85 -2.78 21.08
N LEU A 97 -3.06 -2.00 20.00
CA LEU A 97 -4.17 -2.17 19.08
C LEU A 97 -3.65 -2.81 17.79
N THR A 98 -3.98 -4.07 17.57
CA THR A 98 -3.45 -4.89 16.47
C THR A 98 -4.36 -4.90 15.25
N VAL A 99 -3.80 -5.22 14.09
CA VAL A 99 -4.56 -5.32 12.83
C VAL A 99 -5.44 -6.57 12.84
N SER A 100 -4.94 -7.70 13.32
CA SER A 100 -5.66 -8.98 13.28
C SER A 100 -5.60 -9.73 14.60
N GLU A 101 -6.50 -10.69 14.75
CA GLU A 101 -6.50 -11.62 15.89
C GLU A 101 -5.19 -12.41 15.97
N ALA A 102 -4.63 -12.80 14.82
CA ALA A 102 -3.34 -13.49 14.78
C ALA A 102 -2.19 -12.60 15.31
N ASP A 103 -2.20 -11.31 15.02
CA ASP A 103 -1.24 -10.35 15.57
C ASP A 103 -1.43 -10.19 17.08
N SER A 104 -2.68 -10.08 17.54
CA SER A 104 -3.03 -10.01 18.96
C SER A 104 -2.50 -11.22 19.73
N GLN A 105 -2.73 -12.42 19.23
CA GLN A 105 -2.25 -13.66 19.85
C GLN A 105 -0.72 -13.73 19.88
N ARG A 106 -0.03 -13.25 18.84
CA ARG A 106 1.45 -13.18 18.83
C ARG A 106 1.97 -12.21 19.88
N VAL A 107 1.33 -11.04 20.06
CA VAL A 107 1.65 -10.12 21.17
C VAL A 107 1.44 -10.81 22.50
N LEU A 108 0.26 -11.37 22.75
CA LEU A 108 -0.08 -12.05 24.00
C LEU A 108 0.81 -13.27 24.28
N SER A 109 1.35 -13.91 23.26
CA SER A 109 2.36 -14.97 23.48
C SER A 109 3.64 -14.45 24.11
N ALA A 110 3.98 -13.18 23.93
CA ALA A 110 5.14 -12.55 24.56
C ALA A 110 4.80 -11.90 25.90
N ILE A 111 3.59 -11.34 26.05
CA ILE A 111 3.10 -10.61 27.23
C ILE A 111 1.69 -11.08 27.62
N PRO A 112 1.52 -12.31 28.15
CA PRO A 112 0.20 -12.92 28.39
C PRO A 112 -0.73 -12.07 29.28
N ASP A 113 -0.16 -11.34 30.22
CA ASP A 113 -0.90 -10.58 31.24
C ASP A 113 -1.08 -9.10 30.88
N HIS A 114 -0.77 -8.69 29.64
CA HIS A 114 -0.92 -7.29 29.25
C HIS A 114 -2.40 -6.88 29.28
N PRO A 115 -2.78 -5.81 30.01
CA PRO A 115 -4.18 -5.52 30.32
C PRO A 115 -4.98 -5.04 29.10
N LEU A 116 -4.32 -4.51 28.08
CA LEU A 116 -5.03 -3.92 26.94
C LEU A 116 -4.35 -4.27 25.60
N VAL A 117 -4.66 -5.46 25.10
CA VAL A 117 -4.38 -5.88 23.72
C VAL A 117 -5.72 -6.11 23.03
N LYS A 118 -5.99 -5.39 21.92
CA LYS A 118 -7.26 -5.49 21.18
C LYS A 118 -7.02 -5.47 19.67
N VAL A 119 -7.90 -6.14 18.94
CA VAL A 119 -7.95 -6.03 17.49
C VAL A 119 -8.73 -4.77 17.12
N MET A 120 -8.17 -3.95 16.24
CA MET A 120 -8.80 -2.73 15.73
C MET A 120 -8.99 -2.73 14.22
N GLY A 121 -8.24 -3.55 13.48
CA GLY A 121 -8.15 -3.46 12.03
C GLY A 121 -6.97 -2.61 11.56
N ASP A 122 -6.96 -2.29 10.28
CA ASP A 122 -5.85 -1.58 9.61
C ASP A 122 -6.28 -0.18 9.17
N THR A 123 -5.75 0.85 9.82
CA THR A 123 -6.03 2.26 9.47
C THR A 123 -5.63 2.64 8.05
N ARG A 124 -4.79 1.82 7.37
CA ARG A 124 -4.48 2.03 5.95
C ARG A 124 -5.69 1.77 5.06
N CYS A 125 -6.60 0.86 5.46
CA CYS A 125 -7.86 0.65 4.76
C CYS A 125 -8.75 1.89 4.86
N ASP A 126 -8.86 2.51 6.03
CA ASP A 126 -9.61 3.77 6.20
C ASP A 126 -9.03 4.87 5.31
N SER A 127 -7.70 5.06 5.35
CA SER A 127 -7.02 6.09 4.56
C SER A 127 -7.19 5.89 3.04
N VAL A 128 -7.16 4.64 2.57
CA VAL A 128 -7.35 4.34 1.13
C VAL A 128 -8.80 4.57 0.71
N LEU A 129 -9.77 4.21 1.55
CA LEU A 129 -11.19 4.44 1.26
C LEU A 129 -11.53 5.93 1.28
N GLU A 130 -11.03 6.68 2.26
CA GLU A 130 -11.17 8.14 2.30
C GLU A 130 -10.55 8.80 1.06
N ARG A 131 -9.34 8.37 0.68
CA ARG A 131 -8.69 8.86 -0.55
C ARG A 131 -9.51 8.51 -1.78
N ARG A 132 -10.03 7.27 -1.90
CA ARG A 132 -10.90 6.85 -2.99
C ARG A 132 -12.07 7.79 -3.20
N ASP A 133 -12.72 8.20 -2.10
CA ASP A 133 -13.95 8.97 -2.15
C ASP A 133 -13.68 10.48 -2.41
N ASN A 134 -12.45 10.95 -2.19
CA ASN A 134 -12.07 12.36 -2.32
C ASN A 134 -11.04 12.64 -3.43
N ILE A 135 -10.52 11.62 -4.14
CA ILE A 135 -9.50 11.82 -5.16
C ILE A 135 -10.10 12.38 -6.45
N GLU A 136 -9.38 13.28 -7.08
CA GLU A 136 -9.69 13.70 -8.44
C GLU A 136 -9.46 12.53 -9.41
N ILE A 137 -10.50 12.20 -10.20
CA ILE A 137 -10.44 11.12 -11.17
C ILE A 137 -9.93 11.68 -12.50
N PRO A 138 -8.71 11.29 -12.94
CA PRO A 138 -8.18 11.74 -14.22
C PRO A 138 -9.05 11.27 -15.37
N GLN A 139 -9.35 12.17 -16.31
CA GLN A 139 -10.16 11.85 -17.47
C GLN A 139 -9.32 11.07 -18.50
N LEU A 140 -9.62 9.79 -18.68
CA LEU A 140 -8.97 8.97 -19.69
C LEU A 140 -9.31 9.43 -21.12
N PRO A 141 -8.47 9.12 -22.14
CA PRO A 141 -8.79 9.36 -23.53
C PRO A 141 -10.13 8.74 -23.94
N PRO A 142 -10.86 9.33 -24.93
CA PRO A 142 -12.14 8.78 -25.39
C PRO A 142 -12.07 7.30 -25.81
N ALA A 143 -10.93 6.85 -26.32
CA ALA A 143 -10.68 5.45 -26.68
C ALA A 143 -10.81 4.46 -25.50
N ALA A 144 -10.65 4.93 -24.26
CA ALA A 144 -10.77 4.09 -23.06
C ALA A 144 -12.23 3.91 -22.58
N LYS A 145 -13.20 4.67 -23.11
CA LYS A 145 -14.55 4.80 -22.55
C LYS A 145 -15.29 3.48 -22.38
N ASP A 146 -15.26 2.64 -23.40
CA ASP A 146 -15.98 1.35 -23.41
C ASP A 146 -14.99 0.16 -23.37
N SER A 147 -13.74 0.43 -23.00
CA SER A 147 -12.67 -0.54 -22.99
C SER A 147 -12.56 -1.26 -21.66
N PHE A 148 -11.91 -2.44 -21.71
CA PHE A 148 -11.47 -3.14 -20.52
C PHE A 148 -10.12 -2.56 -20.07
N VAL A 149 -10.16 -1.64 -19.10
CA VAL A 149 -8.98 -0.89 -18.68
C VAL A 149 -8.12 -1.76 -17.76
N PHE A 150 -6.87 -1.97 -18.17
CA PHE A 150 -5.80 -2.57 -17.38
C PHE A 150 -4.79 -1.49 -16.97
N VAL A 151 -4.48 -1.39 -15.68
CA VAL A 151 -3.47 -0.45 -15.15
C VAL A 151 -2.24 -1.21 -14.67
N ALA A 152 -1.10 -1.03 -15.32
CA ALA A 152 0.21 -1.46 -14.84
C ALA A 152 0.82 -0.28 -14.06
N GLY A 153 0.72 -0.31 -12.73
CA GLY A 153 1.08 0.82 -11.86
C GLY A 153 2.36 0.59 -11.11
N SER A 154 3.16 1.66 -10.95
CA SER A 154 4.44 1.67 -10.25
C SER A 154 5.42 0.61 -10.74
N THR A 155 5.49 0.40 -12.05
CA THR A 155 6.36 -0.62 -12.66
C THR A 155 7.83 -0.19 -12.63
N TRP A 156 8.71 -1.16 -12.39
CA TRP A 156 10.15 -1.04 -12.54
C TRP A 156 10.61 -1.81 -13.79
N PRO A 157 11.82 -1.58 -14.31
CA PRO A 157 12.33 -2.32 -15.47
C PRO A 157 12.26 -3.84 -15.33
N GLN A 158 12.43 -4.36 -14.11
CA GLN A 158 12.32 -5.79 -13.81
C GLN A 158 10.88 -6.30 -13.90
N ASP A 159 9.90 -5.51 -13.47
CA ASP A 159 8.48 -5.83 -13.66
C ASP A 159 8.16 -5.82 -15.16
N GLU A 160 8.57 -4.79 -15.87
CA GLU A 160 8.32 -4.60 -17.30
C GLU A 160 8.91 -5.72 -18.16
N SER A 161 10.10 -6.20 -17.82
CA SER A 161 10.70 -7.37 -18.48
C SER A 161 9.85 -8.64 -18.34
N CYS A 162 9.06 -8.73 -17.28
CA CYS A 162 8.12 -9.83 -17.04
C CYS A 162 6.79 -9.64 -17.78
N ILE A 163 6.24 -8.40 -17.79
CA ILE A 163 4.84 -8.18 -18.22
C ILE A 163 4.70 -7.72 -19.67
N PHE A 164 5.70 -7.07 -20.27
CA PHE A 164 5.56 -6.39 -21.56
C PHE A 164 5.19 -7.33 -22.71
N SER A 165 5.85 -8.49 -22.82
CA SER A 165 5.54 -9.45 -23.89
C SER A 165 4.09 -9.94 -23.81
N GLY A 166 3.62 -10.29 -22.60
CA GLY A 166 2.25 -10.71 -22.38
C GLY A 166 1.23 -9.60 -22.64
N LEU A 167 1.57 -8.34 -22.31
CA LEU A 167 0.74 -7.17 -22.63
C LEU A 167 0.64 -6.93 -24.13
N GLN A 168 1.76 -7.01 -24.86
CA GLN A 168 1.76 -6.85 -26.32
C GLN A 168 0.91 -7.93 -27.00
N GLU A 169 1.04 -9.19 -26.58
CA GLU A 169 0.20 -10.28 -27.09
C GLU A 169 -1.29 -10.05 -26.76
N ALA A 170 -1.59 -9.60 -25.53
CA ALA A 170 -2.96 -9.30 -25.11
C ALA A 170 -3.58 -8.14 -25.90
N LEU A 171 -2.83 -7.05 -26.11
CA LEU A 171 -3.26 -5.92 -26.94
C LEU A 171 -3.58 -6.34 -28.40
N ASN A 172 -2.82 -7.28 -28.95
CA ASN A 172 -3.03 -7.80 -30.29
C ASN A 172 -4.28 -8.71 -30.36
N LYS A 173 -4.57 -9.48 -29.30
CA LYS A 173 -5.64 -10.47 -29.29
C LYS A 173 -6.99 -9.90 -28.84
N PHE A 174 -6.98 -8.95 -27.90
CA PHE A 174 -8.18 -8.40 -27.28
C PHE A 174 -8.35 -6.92 -27.66
N PRO A 175 -9.16 -6.60 -28.69
CA PRO A 175 -9.33 -5.24 -29.16
C PRO A 175 -9.96 -4.31 -28.11
N GLU A 176 -10.69 -4.85 -27.16
CA GLU A 176 -11.29 -4.11 -26.04
C GLU A 176 -10.31 -3.74 -24.93
N LEU A 177 -9.08 -4.28 -24.93
CA LEU A 177 -8.09 -3.97 -23.91
C LEU A 177 -7.53 -2.55 -24.10
N PHE A 178 -7.59 -1.73 -23.07
CA PHE A 178 -6.92 -0.44 -22.96
C PHE A 178 -5.87 -0.50 -21.84
N LEU A 179 -4.61 -0.24 -22.18
CA LEU A 179 -3.50 -0.27 -21.23
C LEU A 179 -3.19 1.13 -20.70
N VAL A 180 -3.16 1.29 -19.38
CA VAL A 180 -2.52 2.41 -18.69
C VAL A 180 -1.20 1.92 -18.10
N LEU A 181 -0.08 2.44 -18.59
CA LEU A 181 1.26 2.09 -18.11
C LEU A 181 1.84 3.25 -17.33
N ALA A 182 2.07 3.04 -16.04
CA ALA A 182 2.57 4.05 -15.11
C ALA A 182 3.87 3.57 -14.45
N PRO A 183 5.04 3.89 -15.02
CA PRO A 183 6.33 3.59 -14.40
C PRO A 183 6.48 4.26 -13.03
N HIS A 184 7.18 3.60 -12.10
CA HIS A 184 7.44 4.15 -10.77
C HIS A 184 8.25 5.46 -10.84
N GLU A 185 9.24 5.47 -11.72
CA GLU A 185 10.04 6.65 -12.05
C GLU A 185 9.90 6.95 -13.54
N PRO A 186 9.03 7.90 -13.95
CA PRO A 186 8.79 8.22 -15.36
C PRO A 186 9.91 9.10 -15.92
N THR A 187 11.15 8.60 -15.91
CA THR A 187 12.29 9.26 -16.56
C THR A 187 12.17 9.16 -18.08
N GLU A 188 12.75 10.11 -18.80
CA GLU A 188 12.67 10.11 -20.27
C GLU A 188 13.26 8.82 -20.90
N GLU A 189 14.30 8.26 -20.29
CA GLU A 189 14.86 6.97 -20.71
C GLU A 189 13.86 5.83 -20.53
N HIS A 190 13.20 5.77 -19.36
CA HIS A 190 12.20 4.75 -19.04
C HIS A 190 11.01 4.83 -19.99
N LEU A 191 10.49 6.06 -20.21
CA LEU A 191 9.37 6.30 -21.13
C LEU A 191 9.72 5.87 -22.57
N LYS A 192 10.89 6.24 -23.06
CA LYS A 192 11.37 5.82 -24.40
C LYS A 192 11.53 4.31 -24.54
N ASN A 193 11.96 3.62 -23.49
CA ASN A 193 12.05 2.15 -23.52
C ASN A 193 10.65 1.52 -23.71
N ALA A 194 9.64 2.02 -23.01
CA ALA A 194 8.25 1.59 -23.20
C ALA A 194 7.73 1.92 -24.62
N GLU A 195 7.95 3.14 -25.10
CA GLU A 195 7.56 3.57 -26.46
C GLU A 195 8.20 2.69 -27.54
N ASN A 196 9.47 2.39 -27.41
CA ASN A 196 10.21 1.52 -28.34
C ASN A 196 9.64 0.09 -28.34
N PHE A 197 9.36 -0.45 -27.14
CA PHE A 197 8.80 -1.80 -27.04
C PHE A 197 7.43 -1.91 -27.71
N PHE A 198 6.55 -0.95 -27.47
CA PHE A 198 5.19 -0.92 -28.00
C PHE A 198 5.05 -0.13 -29.32
N SER A 199 6.14 0.06 -30.07
CA SER A 199 6.18 0.92 -31.26
C SER A 199 5.16 0.58 -32.37
N GLY A 200 4.63 -0.66 -32.37
CA GLY A 200 3.56 -1.10 -33.27
C GLY A 200 2.12 -0.85 -32.76
N THR A 201 1.94 -0.30 -31.56
CA THR A 201 0.64 -0.10 -30.92
C THR A 201 0.39 1.40 -30.69
N PRO A 202 -0.78 1.95 -31.07
CA PRO A 202 -1.08 3.36 -30.85
C PRO A 202 -0.97 3.75 -29.36
N MET A 203 -0.05 4.65 -29.05
CA MET A 203 0.26 5.09 -27.69
C MET A 203 0.27 6.62 -27.63
N VAL A 204 -0.12 7.16 -26.45
CA VAL A 204 0.01 8.58 -26.14
C VAL A 204 0.56 8.75 -24.72
N ARG A 205 1.42 9.74 -24.51
CA ARG A 205 1.81 10.17 -23.15
C ARG A 205 0.68 10.97 -22.52
N TRP A 206 0.55 10.85 -21.19
CA TRP A 206 -0.48 11.56 -20.44
C TRP A 206 -0.43 13.09 -20.67
N SER A 207 0.77 13.68 -20.64
CA SER A 207 0.95 15.12 -20.90
C SER A 207 0.50 15.58 -22.30
N HIS A 208 0.33 14.64 -23.24
CA HIS A 208 -0.06 14.94 -24.64
C HIS A 208 -1.48 14.45 -24.97
N VAL A 209 -2.25 14.01 -23.99
CA VAL A 209 -3.63 13.57 -24.22
C VAL A 209 -4.47 14.74 -24.73
N THR A 210 -5.19 14.51 -25.83
CA THR A 210 -6.14 15.44 -26.40
C THR A 210 -7.50 14.78 -26.62
N ALA A 211 -8.55 15.58 -26.77
CA ALA A 211 -9.89 15.08 -27.10
C ALA A 211 -9.96 14.32 -28.45
N ALA A 212 -8.93 14.45 -29.30
CA ALA A 212 -8.82 13.77 -30.58
C ALA A 212 -8.12 12.40 -30.53
N ALA A 213 -7.70 11.92 -29.34
CA ALA A 213 -7.03 10.63 -29.16
C ALA A 213 -8.05 9.46 -29.21
N LEU A 214 -8.63 9.21 -30.40
CA LEU A 214 -9.70 8.22 -30.61
C LEU A 214 -9.17 6.80 -30.82
N ASP A 215 -7.98 6.63 -31.39
CA ASP A 215 -7.42 5.32 -31.77
C ASP A 215 -6.32 4.83 -30.81
N VAL A 216 -6.15 5.50 -29.67
CA VAL A 216 -5.11 5.14 -28.68
C VAL A 216 -5.47 3.85 -27.96
N ARG A 217 -4.48 2.98 -27.78
CA ARG A 217 -4.59 1.71 -27.06
C ARG A 217 -3.78 1.67 -25.76
N ILE A 218 -2.76 2.55 -25.68
CA ILE A 218 -1.86 2.66 -24.53
C ILE A 218 -1.78 4.12 -24.09
N LEU A 219 -2.03 4.34 -22.83
CA LEU A 219 -1.77 5.60 -22.13
C LEU A 219 -0.51 5.44 -21.29
N LEU A 220 0.57 6.10 -21.68
CA LEU A 220 1.83 6.11 -20.94
C LEU A 220 1.85 7.29 -19.98
N ILE A 221 2.00 7.03 -18.70
CA ILE A 221 1.98 8.05 -17.65
C ILE A 221 3.39 8.62 -17.46
N ASP A 222 3.56 9.86 -17.83
CA ASP A 222 4.81 10.63 -17.76
C ASP A 222 4.83 11.66 -16.62
N SER A 223 3.98 11.47 -15.62
CA SER A 223 3.87 12.31 -14.44
C SER A 223 3.66 11.49 -13.16
N VAL A 224 3.93 12.09 -12.00
CA VAL A 224 3.70 11.46 -10.70
C VAL A 224 2.45 12.01 -10.02
N GLY A 225 1.85 11.20 -9.12
CA GLY A 225 0.75 11.64 -8.24
C GLY A 225 -0.65 11.39 -8.76
N ILE A 226 -0.84 10.92 -10.00
CA ILE A 226 -2.18 10.67 -10.59
C ILE A 226 -2.61 9.20 -10.58
N LEU A 227 -1.68 8.27 -10.31
CA LEU A 227 -1.92 6.83 -10.43
C LEU A 227 -3.11 6.35 -9.59
N ALA A 228 -3.24 6.83 -8.36
CA ALA A 228 -4.35 6.45 -7.48
C ALA A 228 -5.72 6.78 -8.11
N GLY A 229 -5.85 7.95 -8.75
CA GLY A 229 -7.06 8.33 -9.48
C GLY A 229 -7.32 7.47 -10.72
N LEU A 230 -6.27 7.05 -11.43
CA LEU A 230 -6.39 6.20 -12.62
C LEU A 230 -6.95 4.81 -12.32
N TYR A 231 -6.71 4.29 -11.11
CA TYR A 231 -7.27 3.01 -10.69
C TYR A 231 -8.81 3.00 -10.62
N HIS A 232 -9.47 4.16 -10.55
CA HIS A 232 -10.93 4.24 -10.64
C HIS A 232 -11.51 3.61 -11.92
N SER A 233 -10.78 3.70 -13.01
CA SER A 233 -11.19 3.13 -14.28
C SER A 233 -10.77 1.66 -14.46
N ALA A 234 -9.86 1.16 -13.60
CA ALA A 234 -9.26 -0.15 -13.76
C ALA A 234 -10.26 -1.29 -13.50
N LYS A 235 -10.29 -2.28 -14.38
CA LYS A 235 -10.92 -3.59 -14.15
C LYS A 235 -9.89 -4.59 -13.63
N MET A 236 -8.65 -4.43 -14.06
CA MET A 236 -7.48 -5.19 -13.63
C MET A 236 -6.32 -4.25 -13.34
N ALA A 237 -5.45 -4.64 -12.43
CA ALA A 237 -4.21 -3.93 -12.18
C ALA A 237 -3.04 -4.90 -11.93
N TYR A 238 -1.87 -4.51 -12.42
CA TYR A 238 -0.59 -5.05 -11.99
C TYR A 238 0.11 -4.01 -11.12
N VAL A 239 0.55 -4.42 -9.94
CA VAL A 239 1.28 -3.55 -9.02
C VAL A 239 2.76 -3.93 -9.00
N GLY A 240 3.59 -2.99 -9.44
CA GLY A 240 5.03 -3.18 -9.56
C GLY A 240 5.78 -3.20 -8.22
N GLY A 241 7.10 -3.35 -8.32
CA GLY A 241 8.05 -3.38 -7.20
C GLY A 241 8.39 -4.79 -6.71
N ALA A 242 7.52 -5.75 -6.93
CA ALA A 242 7.67 -7.09 -6.38
C ALA A 242 8.74 -7.97 -7.08
N PHE A 243 9.35 -7.52 -8.14
CA PHE A 243 10.57 -8.12 -8.69
C PHE A 243 11.85 -7.47 -8.17
N THR A 244 11.73 -6.38 -7.40
CA THR A 244 12.87 -5.62 -6.85
C THR A 244 12.91 -5.69 -5.33
N THR A 245 12.42 -4.67 -4.65
CA THR A 245 12.50 -4.49 -3.18
C THR A 245 11.27 -4.95 -2.42
N GLY A 246 10.14 -5.12 -3.11
CA GLY A 246 8.85 -5.51 -2.54
C GLY A 246 7.69 -4.84 -3.28
N VAL A 247 6.50 -5.43 -3.17
CA VAL A 247 5.29 -4.90 -3.81
C VAL A 247 4.94 -3.51 -3.27
N HIS A 248 4.52 -2.62 -4.16
CA HIS A 248 3.97 -1.31 -3.79
C HIS A 248 2.56 -1.43 -3.22
N ASN A 249 1.88 -0.30 -3.02
CA ASN A 249 0.55 -0.28 -2.41
C ASN A 249 -0.51 -0.97 -3.28
N ILE A 250 -0.96 -2.15 -2.87
CA ILE A 250 -2.03 -2.90 -3.56
C ILE A 250 -3.44 -2.46 -3.14
N LEU A 251 -3.57 -1.79 -1.99
CA LEU A 251 -4.88 -1.38 -1.47
C LEU A 251 -5.58 -0.36 -2.37
N GLU A 252 -4.82 0.50 -3.06
CA GLU A 252 -5.40 1.51 -3.96
C GLU A 252 -6.21 0.87 -5.11
N PRO A 253 -5.64 0.00 -5.98
CA PRO A 253 -6.43 -0.63 -7.03
C PRO A 253 -7.51 -1.56 -6.48
N VAL A 254 -7.27 -2.23 -5.36
CA VAL A 254 -8.25 -3.10 -4.71
C VAL A 254 -9.46 -2.32 -4.21
N ALA A 255 -9.26 -1.18 -3.55
CA ALA A 255 -10.35 -0.33 -3.07
C ALA A 255 -11.22 0.23 -4.19
N MET A 256 -10.67 0.34 -5.41
CA MET A 256 -11.41 0.73 -6.62
C MET A 256 -12.16 -0.45 -7.24
N GLY A 257 -11.85 -1.69 -6.87
CA GLY A 257 -12.51 -2.90 -7.38
C GLY A 257 -11.80 -3.53 -8.57
N ALA A 258 -10.50 -3.29 -8.75
CA ALA A 258 -9.69 -3.98 -9.73
C ALA A 258 -9.26 -5.37 -9.24
N ALA A 259 -9.24 -6.37 -10.13
CA ALA A 259 -8.55 -7.63 -9.87
C ALA A 259 -7.03 -7.40 -9.96
N VAL A 260 -6.27 -7.82 -8.94
CA VAL A 260 -4.88 -7.41 -8.78
C VAL A 260 -3.93 -8.60 -8.91
N ALA A 261 -2.81 -8.37 -9.64
CA ALA A 261 -1.64 -9.24 -9.61
C ALA A 261 -0.37 -8.43 -9.32
N PHE A 262 0.65 -9.13 -8.82
CA PHE A 262 1.97 -8.60 -8.50
C PHE A 262 3.03 -9.71 -8.56
N GLY A 263 4.30 -9.33 -8.52
CA GLY A 263 5.41 -10.26 -8.58
C GLY A 263 5.68 -11.01 -7.25
N PRO A 264 6.77 -11.82 -7.18
CA PRO A 264 7.02 -12.77 -6.10
C PRO A 264 7.42 -12.15 -4.75
N LYS A 265 8.04 -10.97 -4.74
CA LYS A 265 8.50 -10.33 -3.49
C LYS A 265 7.40 -9.46 -2.89
N HIS A 266 6.52 -10.07 -2.12
CA HIS A 266 5.37 -9.40 -1.49
C HIS A 266 5.28 -9.64 0.02
N SER A 267 6.30 -10.24 0.64
CA SER A 267 6.34 -10.49 2.10
C SER A 267 6.40 -9.20 2.94
N ASN A 268 6.67 -8.06 2.31
CA ASN A 268 6.63 -6.74 2.93
C ASN A 268 5.20 -6.20 3.12
N SER A 269 4.19 -6.85 2.54
CA SER A 269 2.78 -6.41 2.54
C SER A 269 1.89 -7.50 3.14
N MET A 270 1.38 -7.25 4.35
CA MET A 270 0.46 -8.18 5.01
C MET A 270 -0.87 -8.28 4.27
N GLU A 271 -1.35 -7.18 3.73
CA GLU A 271 -2.53 -7.14 2.89
C GLU A 271 -2.38 -8.05 1.65
N ALA A 272 -1.20 -8.05 1.01
CA ALA A 272 -0.93 -8.94 -0.11
C ALA A 272 -0.98 -10.41 0.31
N LEU A 273 -0.36 -10.76 1.43
CA LEU A 273 -0.38 -12.12 1.98
C LEU A 273 -1.81 -12.56 2.30
N THR A 274 -2.58 -11.74 3.01
CA THR A 274 -3.97 -12.05 3.37
C THR A 274 -4.85 -12.21 2.13
N MET A 275 -4.68 -11.34 1.13
CA MET A 275 -5.45 -11.44 -0.12
C MET A 275 -5.10 -12.68 -0.94
N LEU A 276 -3.84 -13.11 -0.94
CA LEU A 276 -3.42 -14.37 -1.58
C LEU A 276 -4.02 -15.57 -0.88
N GLU A 277 -3.99 -15.61 0.47
CA GLU A 277 -4.62 -16.69 1.26
C GLU A 277 -6.11 -16.80 0.97
N GLN A 278 -6.80 -15.68 0.78
CA GLN A 278 -8.22 -15.62 0.43
C GLN A 278 -8.50 -15.76 -1.08
N LYS A 279 -7.47 -15.92 -1.91
CA LYS A 279 -7.57 -16.00 -3.38
C LYS A 279 -8.21 -14.75 -4.01
N LEU A 280 -7.97 -13.59 -3.40
CA LEU A 280 -8.44 -12.27 -3.86
C LEU A 280 -7.39 -11.52 -4.68
N ALA A 281 -6.17 -12.03 -4.73
CA ALA A 281 -5.08 -11.50 -5.55
C ALA A 281 -4.28 -12.64 -6.17
N THR A 282 -3.43 -12.33 -7.15
CA THR A 282 -2.61 -13.32 -7.86
C THR A 282 -1.13 -12.93 -7.80
N THR A 283 -0.26 -13.91 -7.52
CA THR A 283 1.19 -13.74 -7.72
C THR A 283 1.57 -14.26 -9.09
N VAL A 284 2.42 -13.51 -9.79
CA VAL A 284 3.03 -13.91 -11.07
C VAL A 284 4.55 -13.92 -10.92
N ASN A 285 5.16 -15.06 -11.14
CA ASN A 285 6.60 -15.26 -10.89
C ASN A 285 7.47 -15.07 -12.16
N ASN A 286 6.85 -15.08 -13.33
CA ASN A 286 7.52 -14.99 -14.62
C ASN A 286 6.55 -14.57 -15.72
N SER A 287 7.09 -14.30 -16.92
CA SER A 287 6.31 -13.83 -18.07
C SER A 287 5.22 -14.82 -18.54
N THR A 288 5.47 -16.12 -18.40
CA THR A 288 4.46 -17.14 -18.76
C THR A 288 3.26 -17.10 -17.81
N GLU A 289 3.50 -16.98 -16.50
CA GLU A 289 2.43 -16.86 -15.52
C GLU A 289 1.65 -15.57 -15.69
N PHE A 290 2.34 -14.44 -15.92
CA PHE A 290 1.69 -13.18 -16.22
C PHE A 290 0.81 -13.27 -17.47
N ARG A 291 1.36 -13.84 -18.55
CA ARG A 291 0.63 -14.06 -19.81
C ARG A 291 -0.63 -14.89 -19.58
N ASN A 292 -0.52 -16.00 -18.87
CA ASN A 292 -1.68 -16.85 -18.58
C ASN A 292 -2.72 -16.09 -17.77
N TRP A 293 -2.31 -15.40 -16.69
CA TRP A 293 -3.23 -14.61 -15.86
C TRP A 293 -3.98 -13.54 -16.64
N ILE A 294 -3.29 -12.76 -17.50
CA ILE A 294 -3.96 -11.69 -18.26
C ILE A 294 -4.90 -12.27 -19.32
N PHE A 295 -4.52 -13.38 -19.97
CA PHE A 295 -5.33 -14.04 -20.99
C PHE A 295 -6.57 -14.70 -20.39
N ASP A 296 -6.43 -15.38 -19.25
CA ASP A 296 -7.56 -16.00 -18.54
C ASP A 296 -8.54 -14.92 -18.04
N SER A 297 -8.02 -13.81 -17.52
CA SER A 297 -8.84 -12.71 -17.03
C SER A 297 -9.59 -11.99 -18.15
N LEU A 298 -8.94 -11.73 -19.29
CA LEU A 298 -9.57 -11.10 -20.46
C LEU A 298 -10.54 -12.06 -21.18
N GLY A 299 -10.22 -13.36 -21.15
CA GLY A 299 -11.10 -14.41 -21.66
C GLY A 299 -12.35 -14.66 -20.81
N ASN A 300 -12.33 -14.25 -19.54
CA ASN A 300 -13.46 -14.35 -18.61
C ASN A 300 -13.60 -13.06 -17.79
N GLN A 301 -13.98 -11.99 -18.47
CA GLN A 301 -14.10 -10.64 -17.89
C GLN A 301 -15.11 -10.58 -16.74
N GLU A 302 -16.18 -11.35 -16.78
CA GLU A 302 -17.19 -11.40 -15.71
C GLU A 302 -16.58 -11.93 -14.42
N HIS A 303 -15.78 -12.99 -14.48
CA HIS A 303 -15.06 -13.53 -13.33
C HIS A 303 -14.04 -12.54 -12.79
N CYS A 304 -13.30 -11.86 -13.67
CA CYS A 304 -12.34 -10.83 -13.28
C CYS A 304 -13.02 -9.68 -12.54
N ILE A 305 -14.14 -9.17 -13.04
CA ILE A 305 -14.93 -8.11 -12.38
C ILE A 305 -15.49 -8.59 -11.04
N LEU A 306 -15.95 -9.84 -10.96
CA LEU A 306 -16.44 -10.42 -9.71
C LEU A 306 -15.32 -10.47 -8.66
N LEU A 307 -14.12 -10.93 -9.04
CA LEU A 307 -12.95 -10.96 -8.19
C LEU A 307 -12.59 -9.57 -7.67
N GLY A 308 -12.57 -8.56 -8.55
CA GLY A 308 -12.32 -7.17 -8.16
C GLY A 308 -13.35 -6.65 -7.14
N ARG A 309 -14.63 -6.98 -7.32
CA ARG A 309 -15.69 -6.62 -6.36
C ARG A 309 -15.51 -7.31 -5.01
N GLN A 310 -15.11 -8.57 -5.00
CA GLN A 310 -14.82 -9.30 -3.75
C GLN A 310 -13.62 -8.71 -3.02
N SER A 311 -12.57 -8.36 -3.75
CA SER A 311 -11.37 -7.72 -3.23
C SER A 311 -11.69 -6.33 -2.64
N LYS A 312 -12.51 -5.53 -3.32
CA LYS A 312 -13.01 -4.26 -2.80
C LYS A 312 -13.78 -4.43 -1.50
N LYS A 313 -14.72 -5.39 -1.46
CA LYS A 313 -15.49 -5.70 -0.26
C LYS A 313 -14.60 -6.11 0.91
N PHE A 314 -13.52 -6.84 0.65
CA PHE A 314 -12.53 -7.19 1.67
C PHE A 314 -11.95 -5.93 2.32
N VAL A 315 -11.49 -4.94 1.55
CA VAL A 315 -10.97 -3.68 2.10
C VAL A 315 -12.04 -2.91 2.87
N GLU A 316 -13.26 -2.84 2.34
CA GLU A 316 -14.39 -2.17 3.00
C GLU A 316 -14.76 -2.82 4.36
N THR A 317 -14.60 -4.14 4.50
CA THR A 317 -14.84 -4.82 5.78
C THR A 317 -13.73 -4.61 6.82
N GLN A 318 -12.55 -4.16 6.41
CA GLN A 318 -11.45 -3.81 7.31
C GLN A 318 -11.48 -2.33 7.73
N ALA A 319 -12.41 -1.53 7.22
CA ALA A 319 -12.58 -0.13 7.56
C ALA A 319 -13.16 0.06 8.98
N GLY A 320 -13.00 1.26 9.53
CA GLY A 320 -13.45 1.63 10.86
C GLY A 320 -12.36 1.51 11.93
N ALA A 321 -11.14 1.12 11.56
CA ALA A 321 -10.02 1.01 12.48
C ALA A 321 -9.67 2.36 13.12
N ALA A 322 -9.72 3.46 12.36
CA ALA A 322 -9.44 4.81 12.85
C ALA A 322 -10.47 5.23 13.92
N ASP A 323 -11.75 4.98 13.70
CA ASP A 323 -12.81 5.29 14.67
C ASP A 323 -12.68 4.45 15.93
N LEU A 324 -12.31 3.17 15.78
CA LEU A 324 -12.07 2.27 16.92
C LEU A 324 -10.86 2.70 17.77
N CYS A 325 -9.80 3.23 17.18
CA CYS A 325 -8.61 3.62 17.93
C CYS A 325 -8.75 5.00 18.60
N THR A 326 -9.50 5.93 18.02
CA THR A 326 -9.62 7.31 18.50
C THR A 326 -9.98 7.42 19.99
N PRO A 327 -11.01 6.73 20.54
CA PRO A 327 -11.33 6.79 21.96
C PRO A 327 -10.16 6.34 22.86
N PHE A 328 -9.38 5.34 22.41
CA PHE A 328 -8.24 4.86 23.18
C PHE A 328 -7.09 5.86 23.20
N LEU A 329 -6.89 6.62 22.13
CA LEU A 329 -5.87 7.65 22.05
C LEU A 329 -6.24 8.91 22.82
N MET A 330 -7.54 9.23 22.88
CA MET A 330 -8.05 10.43 23.55
C MET A 330 -8.22 10.25 25.07
N ASN A 331 -8.28 9.02 25.57
CA ASN A 331 -8.40 8.78 27.02
C ASN A 331 -7.18 9.34 27.75
N GLY A 332 -7.43 10.24 28.73
CA GLY A 332 -6.39 10.89 29.52
C GLY A 332 -5.83 12.19 28.93
N LEU A 333 -6.40 12.72 27.85
CA LEU A 333 -6.06 14.03 27.28
C LEU A 333 -7.03 15.16 27.75
N SER A 334 -7.84 14.91 28.79
CA SER A 334 -8.76 15.90 29.41
C SER A 334 -8.07 16.74 30.45
#